data_a69ed5f3327bc9f25e1eff0a984b142d
#
_entry.id   a69ed5f3327bc9f25e1eff0a984b142d
#
_cell.length_a   1.000
_cell.length_b   1.000
_cell.length_c   1.000
_cell.angle_alpha   90.00
_cell.angle_beta   90.00
_cell.angle_gamma   90.00
#
_symmetry.space_group_name_H-M   'P 1'
#
loop_
_entity.id
_entity.type
_entity.pdbx_description
1 polymer ?
#
loop_
_entity_poly.entity_id
_entity_poly.type
_entity_poly.pdbx_seq_one_letter_code
_entity_poly.pdbx_strand_id
1 'polypeptide(L)'
;FLHPEFIIQFVHISCIINWSEETKGNVKAKIKELNEQFEEEKGVSMFGTSLGKQWKTYDSDERYSTASLRFNSADIETSIRKTEVVFEPTETGKEYTIDQMGDGLRSLFYISLVDSILDVEGQMVREIEIDPEHTSFNRKPPILTIVAIEEPENHIAPHLLGKLVGNLKDIAGKNNAQAIMTSHSPAIVKRIDPENLRYFRLDRELLASKVRCITLPDEERMQDQYKYIKEAVRAYPELYFAKLVILGEGDSEEIILPKYWEAIHGNTDVSGISIVPLGGRHVNHFWRLLNDLEIPYITLLDLDRERDGGGWGRIQYVLKQLIANGYDRNVLLNTTDSGILTDAEFEGMAGWNVSAITAMQTWIAWLEKYNVFFSAPLDIDFMMLEQMGDTYKATLDTREGPCIDIAQSGKKERITKIENDGEIHSEYETRILKDIKNTLKEEGGDGHTYSPEQQKLMVWYTYFFLNRGKPSTHIAALSQLSDEELKENVPPVLQRLIETADHILKGDKNENCAS
;
A
#
# COMPACT_ATOMS: atom_id res chain seq x y z
N PHE A 1 -7.02 1.77 -21.36
CA PHE A 1 -7.10 1.99 -22.82
C PHE A 1 -7.20 3.48 -23.08
N LEU A 2 -6.04 4.16 -23.28
CA LEU A 2 -6.02 5.49 -23.86
C LEU A 2 -6.36 5.32 -25.34
N HIS A 3 -7.60 5.59 -25.69
CA HIS A 3 -8.21 5.37 -27.01
C HIS A 3 -7.52 6.22 -28.10
N PRO A 4 -7.55 5.80 -29.39
CA PRO A 4 -7.07 6.61 -30.53
C PRO A 4 -7.63 8.01 -30.63
N GLU A 5 -8.65 8.35 -29.87
CA GLU A 5 -9.26 9.68 -29.78
C GLU A 5 -8.30 10.77 -29.27
N PHE A 6 -7.18 10.44 -28.58
CA PHE A 6 -6.18 11.43 -28.18
C PHE A 6 -5.35 11.95 -29.36
N ILE A 7 -5.14 11.13 -30.41
CA ILE A 7 -4.55 11.61 -31.68
C ILE A 7 -5.50 12.61 -32.33
N ILE A 8 -6.80 12.41 -32.18
CA ILE A 8 -7.85 13.33 -32.63
C ILE A 8 -7.73 14.69 -31.94
N GLN A 9 -7.30 14.78 -30.70
CA GLN A 9 -7.09 16.06 -30.00
C GLN A 9 -5.91 16.87 -30.55
N PHE A 10 -4.78 16.24 -30.90
CA PHE A 10 -3.65 16.93 -31.50
C PHE A 10 -4.03 17.46 -32.91
N VAL A 11 -4.69 16.64 -33.70
CA VAL A 11 -5.25 17.07 -34.99
C VAL A 11 -6.26 18.21 -34.80
N HIS A 12 -7.03 18.17 -33.71
CA HIS A 12 -8.00 19.23 -33.41
C HIS A 12 -7.33 20.56 -33.07
N ILE A 13 -6.23 20.56 -32.31
CA ILE A 13 -5.44 21.76 -32.02
C ILE A 13 -4.84 22.33 -33.32
N SER A 14 -4.28 21.49 -34.17
CA SER A 14 -3.71 21.91 -35.44
C SER A 14 -4.74 22.57 -36.37
N CYS A 15 -6.01 22.13 -36.27
CA CYS A 15 -7.11 22.72 -37.04
C CYS A 15 -7.62 24.08 -36.50
N ILE A 16 -7.30 24.43 -35.24
CA ILE A 16 -7.73 25.71 -34.64
C ILE A 16 -6.66 26.82 -34.74
N ILE A 17 -5.48 26.53 -35.33
CA ILE A 17 -4.42 27.55 -35.56
C ILE A 17 -4.91 28.55 -36.59
N ASN A 18 -4.71 29.85 -36.32
CA ASN A 18 -4.95 30.93 -37.26
C ASN A 18 -3.80 31.03 -38.27
N TRP A 19 -3.94 30.32 -39.39
CA TRP A 19 -2.97 30.35 -40.46
C TRP A 19 -3.08 31.67 -41.25
N SER A 20 -1.95 32.37 -41.44
CA SER A 20 -1.91 33.56 -42.30
C SER A 20 -2.26 33.20 -43.76
N GLU A 21 -2.88 34.08 -44.50
CA GLU A 21 -3.20 33.87 -45.92
C GLU A 21 -1.95 33.67 -46.78
N GLU A 22 -0.86 34.29 -46.41
CA GLU A 22 0.44 34.08 -47.03
C GLU A 22 0.93 32.63 -46.86
N THR A 23 0.89 32.11 -45.63
CA THR A 23 1.29 30.72 -45.34
C THR A 23 0.36 29.73 -46.07
N LYS A 24 -0.96 29.96 -46.07
CA LYS A 24 -1.92 29.15 -46.83
C LYS A 24 -1.59 29.13 -48.31
N GLY A 25 -1.32 30.31 -48.89
CA GLY A 25 -0.92 30.45 -50.30
C GLY A 25 0.36 29.69 -50.62
N ASN A 26 1.40 29.84 -49.81
CA ASN A 26 2.69 29.18 -49.98
C ASN A 26 2.59 27.65 -49.90
N VAL A 27 1.85 27.13 -48.92
CA VAL A 27 1.60 25.67 -48.77
C VAL A 27 0.86 25.12 -49.98
N LYS A 28 -0.20 25.83 -50.43
CA LYS A 28 -0.98 25.42 -51.62
C LYS A 28 -0.10 25.41 -52.90
N ALA A 29 0.77 26.39 -53.07
CA ALA A 29 1.68 26.43 -54.20
C ALA A 29 2.68 25.25 -54.19
N LYS A 30 3.26 24.94 -53.00
CA LYS A 30 4.18 23.80 -52.85
C LYS A 30 3.50 22.45 -53.06
N ILE A 31 2.25 22.28 -52.58
CA ILE A 31 1.46 21.08 -52.83
C ILE A 31 1.20 20.93 -54.36
N LYS A 32 0.92 22.01 -55.06
CA LYS A 32 0.75 21.96 -56.52
C LYS A 32 2.03 21.54 -57.21
N GLU A 33 3.15 22.10 -56.86
CA GLU A 33 4.46 21.75 -57.38
C GLU A 33 4.78 20.24 -57.13
N LEU A 34 4.50 19.76 -55.93
CA LEU A 34 4.68 18.33 -55.59
C LEU A 34 3.80 17.41 -56.46
N ASN A 35 2.53 17.81 -56.71
CA ASN A 35 1.65 17.04 -57.61
C ASN A 35 2.18 17.02 -59.06
N GLU A 36 2.67 18.16 -59.55
CA GLU A 36 3.27 18.25 -60.90
C GLU A 36 4.50 17.31 -61.01
N GLN A 37 5.40 17.35 -60.02
CA GLN A 37 6.55 16.42 -59.97
C GLN A 37 6.13 14.94 -59.88
N PHE A 38 5.08 14.62 -59.14
CA PHE A 38 4.57 13.27 -59.03
C PHE A 38 3.99 12.77 -60.35
N GLU A 39 3.24 13.62 -61.07
CA GLU A 39 2.67 13.29 -62.39
C GLU A 39 3.74 13.14 -63.48
N GLU A 40 4.85 13.86 -63.38
CA GLU A 40 5.99 13.79 -64.30
C GLU A 40 6.86 12.56 -64.08
N GLU A 41 6.79 11.91 -62.91
CA GLU A 41 7.56 10.69 -62.64
C GLU A 41 7.21 9.60 -63.67
N LYS A 42 8.25 9.05 -64.32
CA LYS A 42 8.10 8.14 -65.49
C LYS A 42 7.12 6.98 -65.22
N GLY A 43 7.19 6.36 -64.07
CA GLY A 43 6.30 5.25 -63.71
C GLY A 43 4.86 5.68 -63.55
N VAL A 44 4.61 6.84 -62.90
CA VAL A 44 3.29 7.44 -62.69
C VAL A 44 2.68 7.87 -64.03
N SER A 45 3.42 8.53 -64.85
CA SER A 45 3.02 9.00 -66.20
C SER A 45 2.63 7.80 -67.11
N MET A 46 3.46 6.76 -67.11
CA MET A 46 3.15 5.51 -67.87
C MET A 46 1.87 4.84 -67.41
N PHE A 47 1.68 4.71 -66.09
CA PHE A 47 0.49 4.10 -65.51
C PHE A 47 -0.75 4.97 -65.77
N GLY A 48 -0.66 6.30 -65.55
CA GLY A 48 -1.74 7.25 -65.83
C GLY A 48 -2.18 7.24 -67.31
N THR A 49 -1.23 7.19 -68.24
CA THR A 49 -1.50 7.09 -69.67
C THR A 49 -2.21 5.77 -69.98
N SER A 50 -1.73 4.66 -69.43
CA SER A 50 -2.36 3.34 -69.61
C SER A 50 -3.78 3.31 -69.01
N LEU A 51 -3.97 3.82 -67.80
CA LEU A 51 -5.24 3.93 -67.12
C LEU A 51 -6.25 4.73 -67.93
N GLY A 52 -5.86 5.93 -68.41
CA GLY A 52 -6.74 6.76 -69.21
C GLY A 52 -7.10 6.13 -70.58
N LYS A 53 -6.20 5.37 -71.18
CA LYS A 53 -6.47 4.61 -72.40
C LYS A 53 -7.45 3.44 -72.13
N GLN A 54 -7.21 2.69 -71.09
CA GLN A 54 -8.08 1.54 -70.75
C GLN A 54 -9.47 2.02 -70.29
N TRP A 55 -9.53 3.09 -69.47
CA TRP A 55 -10.79 3.63 -68.97
C TRP A 55 -11.74 3.98 -70.12
N LYS A 56 -11.25 4.63 -71.20
CA LYS A 56 -12.03 4.94 -72.40
C LYS A 56 -12.60 3.71 -73.12
N THR A 57 -12.10 2.54 -72.88
CA THR A 57 -12.65 1.30 -73.46
C THR A 57 -13.80 0.73 -72.63
N TYR A 58 -13.89 1.11 -71.36
CA TYR A 58 -14.93 0.65 -70.43
C TYR A 58 -16.08 1.64 -70.30
N ASP A 59 -15.79 2.95 -70.39
CA ASP A 59 -16.81 3.98 -70.28
C ASP A 59 -16.68 5.01 -71.41
N SER A 60 -17.80 5.26 -72.10
CA SER A 60 -17.92 6.23 -73.20
C SER A 60 -18.66 7.51 -72.80
N ASP A 61 -18.96 7.69 -71.52
CA ASP A 61 -19.62 8.90 -71.02
C ASP A 61 -18.60 10.07 -70.99
N GLU A 62 -18.89 11.11 -71.76
CA GLU A 62 -18.02 12.30 -71.85
C GLU A 62 -17.79 12.97 -70.48
N ARG A 63 -18.68 12.83 -69.53
CA ARG A 63 -18.57 13.41 -68.17
C ARG A 63 -17.44 12.78 -67.35
N TYR A 64 -17.09 11.54 -67.63
CA TYR A 64 -16.05 10.80 -66.90
C TYR A 64 -14.88 10.40 -67.81
N SER A 65 -14.71 11.08 -68.91
CA SER A 65 -13.76 10.70 -70.00
C SER A 65 -12.28 10.73 -69.59
N THR A 66 -11.92 11.34 -68.49
CA THR A 66 -10.52 11.48 -68.05
C THR A 66 -10.32 10.88 -66.68
N ALA A 67 -9.48 9.83 -66.61
CA ALA A 67 -8.99 9.28 -65.36
C ALA A 67 -7.51 9.72 -65.17
N SER A 68 -7.20 10.40 -64.05
CA SER A 68 -5.86 10.85 -63.73
C SER A 68 -5.48 10.42 -62.29
N LEU A 69 -4.18 10.24 -62.08
CA LEU A 69 -3.58 10.01 -60.78
C LEU A 69 -3.18 11.35 -60.16
N ARG A 70 -3.57 11.55 -58.92
CA ARG A 70 -3.18 12.75 -58.17
C ARG A 70 -2.67 12.36 -56.78
N PHE A 71 -1.68 13.08 -56.31
CA PHE A 71 -1.25 12.98 -54.91
C PHE A 71 -2.36 13.59 -54.00
N ASN A 72 -2.91 12.78 -53.08
CA ASN A 72 -4.06 13.17 -52.28
C ASN A 72 -3.67 14.09 -51.11
N SER A 73 -3.15 15.27 -51.39
CA SER A 73 -2.81 16.32 -50.40
C SER A 73 -3.27 17.70 -50.90
N ALA A 74 -4.56 17.81 -51.21
CA ALA A 74 -5.10 18.97 -51.93
C ALA A 74 -5.27 20.23 -51.09
N ASP A 75 -5.25 20.14 -49.75
CA ASP A 75 -5.46 21.27 -48.86
C ASP A 75 -4.63 21.16 -47.56
N ILE A 76 -4.52 22.30 -46.87
CA ILE A 76 -3.81 22.42 -45.60
C ILE A 76 -4.45 21.52 -44.54
N GLU A 77 -5.77 21.42 -44.47
CA GLU A 77 -6.47 20.64 -43.47
C GLU A 77 -6.14 19.14 -43.58
N THR A 78 -6.10 18.62 -44.83
CA THR A 78 -5.71 17.22 -45.08
C THR A 78 -4.23 16.97 -44.72
N SER A 79 -3.34 17.92 -44.98
CA SER A 79 -1.91 17.84 -44.62
C SER A 79 -1.72 17.88 -43.12
N ILE A 80 -2.45 18.73 -42.39
CA ILE A 80 -2.44 18.83 -40.94
C ILE A 80 -2.94 17.52 -40.29
N ARG A 81 -4.00 16.91 -40.85
CA ARG A 81 -4.52 15.63 -40.36
C ARG A 81 -3.53 14.47 -40.49
N LYS A 82 -2.52 14.60 -41.32
CA LYS A 82 -1.42 13.63 -41.51
C LYS A 82 -0.16 13.98 -40.73
N THR A 83 -0.20 15.03 -39.90
CA THR A 83 0.94 15.40 -39.05
C THR A 83 1.15 14.32 -37.99
N GLU A 84 2.33 13.79 -37.91
CA GLU A 84 2.75 12.78 -36.95
C GLU A 84 3.79 13.35 -36.00
N VAL A 85 3.81 12.84 -34.77
CA VAL A 85 4.90 13.13 -33.82
C VAL A 85 5.96 12.06 -34.00
N VAL A 86 7.19 12.50 -34.22
CA VAL A 86 8.37 11.64 -34.34
C VAL A 86 9.34 11.88 -33.20
N PHE A 87 10.04 10.83 -32.81
CA PHE A 87 10.96 10.80 -31.68
C PHE A 87 12.39 10.50 -32.13
N GLU A 88 13.34 11.34 -31.72
CA GLU A 88 14.78 11.24 -32.00
C GLU A 88 15.58 11.68 -30.76
N PRO A 89 16.80 11.17 -30.52
CA PRO A 89 17.39 9.99 -31.17
C PRO A 89 16.80 8.68 -30.63
N THR A 90 16.87 7.61 -31.45
CA THR A 90 16.47 6.26 -31.07
C THR A 90 17.66 5.31 -31.09
N GLU A 91 17.50 4.11 -30.48
CA GLU A 91 18.55 3.07 -30.46
C GLU A 91 18.95 2.59 -31.87
N THR A 92 18.04 2.71 -32.83
CA THR A 92 18.27 2.29 -34.23
C THR A 92 18.78 3.40 -35.11
N GLY A 93 18.83 4.64 -34.60
CA GLY A 93 19.20 5.84 -35.39
C GLY A 93 18.15 6.21 -36.46
N LYS A 94 16.94 5.66 -36.37
CA LYS A 94 15.79 6.03 -37.22
C LYS A 94 14.76 6.76 -36.38
N GLU A 95 13.98 7.63 -37.00
CA GLU A 95 12.81 8.23 -36.36
C GLU A 95 11.81 7.18 -35.96
N TYR A 96 11.24 7.29 -34.74
CA TYR A 96 10.15 6.47 -34.28
C TYR A 96 8.86 7.28 -34.21
N THR A 97 7.78 6.70 -34.69
CA THR A 97 6.42 7.21 -34.43
C THR A 97 5.91 6.66 -33.10
N ILE A 98 4.83 7.23 -32.60
CA ILE A 98 4.22 6.79 -31.33
C ILE A 98 3.84 5.32 -31.34
N ASP A 99 3.42 4.77 -32.47
CA ASP A 99 3.02 3.37 -32.61
C ASP A 99 4.19 2.38 -32.49
N GLN A 100 5.41 2.86 -32.66
CA GLN A 100 6.64 2.08 -32.51
C GLN A 100 7.19 2.12 -31.08
N MET A 101 6.57 2.90 -30.19
CA MET A 101 6.94 2.97 -28.77
C MET A 101 6.27 1.87 -27.97
N GLY A 102 6.93 1.39 -26.93
CA GLY A 102 6.31 0.51 -25.95
C GLY A 102 5.17 1.20 -25.16
N ASP A 103 4.20 0.42 -24.69
CA ASP A 103 2.98 0.93 -24.04
C ASP A 103 3.22 1.91 -22.88
N GLY A 104 4.25 1.67 -22.07
CA GLY A 104 4.60 2.56 -20.96
C GLY A 104 5.06 3.94 -21.40
N LEU A 105 5.91 4.02 -22.43
CA LEU A 105 6.38 5.29 -22.98
C LEU A 105 5.25 6.01 -23.73
N ARG A 106 4.41 5.26 -24.41
CA ARG A 106 3.22 5.79 -25.09
C ARG A 106 2.26 6.44 -24.09
N SER A 107 2.01 5.79 -22.95
CA SER A 107 1.17 6.34 -21.88
C SER A 107 1.76 7.63 -21.29
N LEU A 108 3.06 7.66 -21.03
CA LEU A 108 3.73 8.88 -20.55
C LEU A 108 3.68 10.01 -21.59
N PHE A 109 3.81 9.68 -22.88
CA PHE A 109 3.68 10.67 -23.96
C PHE A 109 2.28 11.29 -23.99
N TYR A 110 1.23 10.49 -23.87
CA TYR A 110 -0.15 11.03 -23.85
C TYR A 110 -0.37 11.99 -22.69
N ILE A 111 0.18 11.70 -21.51
CA ILE A 111 0.10 12.61 -20.37
C ILE A 111 0.89 13.90 -20.63
N SER A 112 2.08 13.79 -21.24
CA SER A 112 2.86 14.98 -21.64
C SER A 112 2.14 15.82 -22.70
N LEU A 113 1.38 15.18 -23.57
CA LEU A 113 0.56 15.86 -24.56
C LEU A 113 -0.58 16.64 -23.89
N VAL A 114 -1.26 16.04 -22.93
CA VAL A 114 -2.30 16.74 -22.12
C VAL A 114 -1.70 17.93 -21.40
N ASP A 115 -0.55 17.78 -20.79
CA ASP A 115 0.16 18.86 -20.09
C ASP A 115 0.54 20.00 -21.05
N SER A 116 1.00 19.66 -22.26
CA SER A 116 1.30 20.64 -23.33
C SER A 116 0.04 21.37 -23.81
N ILE A 117 -1.11 20.68 -23.92
CA ILE A 117 -2.39 21.30 -24.27
C ILE A 117 -2.79 22.33 -23.23
N LEU A 118 -2.70 21.97 -21.94
CA LEU A 118 -3.01 22.89 -20.83
C LEU A 118 -2.10 24.12 -20.80
N ASP A 119 -0.82 23.95 -21.14
CA ASP A 119 0.11 25.08 -21.26
C ASP A 119 -0.26 26.02 -22.42
N VAL A 120 -0.64 25.44 -23.57
CA VAL A 120 -1.13 26.21 -24.72
C VAL A 120 -2.43 26.93 -24.37
N GLU A 121 -3.37 26.27 -23.71
CA GLU A 121 -4.62 26.90 -23.24
C GLU A 121 -4.34 28.08 -22.30
N GLY A 122 -3.37 27.94 -21.37
CA GLY A 122 -2.93 29.03 -20.52
C GLY A 122 -2.27 30.20 -21.28
N GLN A 123 -1.60 29.92 -22.42
CA GLN A 123 -1.07 30.97 -23.31
C GLN A 123 -2.20 31.67 -24.09
N MET A 124 -3.18 30.89 -24.58
CA MET A 124 -4.35 31.44 -25.28
C MET A 124 -5.14 32.42 -24.40
N VAL A 125 -5.33 32.11 -23.09
CA VAL A 125 -5.97 33.04 -22.15
C VAL A 125 -5.22 34.36 -22.09
N ARG A 126 -3.89 34.31 -21.97
CA ARG A 126 -3.03 35.51 -21.90
C ARG A 126 -3.07 36.31 -23.20
N GLU A 127 -3.05 35.65 -24.36
CA GLU A 127 -3.19 36.34 -25.65
C GLU A 127 -4.53 37.06 -25.77
N ILE A 128 -5.63 36.43 -25.39
CA ILE A 128 -6.96 37.01 -25.42
C ILE A 128 -7.06 38.22 -24.47
N GLU A 129 -6.39 38.20 -23.32
CA GLU A 129 -6.36 39.33 -22.37
C GLU A 129 -5.56 40.52 -22.94
N ILE A 130 -4.51 40.28 -23.73
CA ILE A 130 -3.62 41.31 -24.30
C ILE A 130 -4.22 41.89 -25.59
N ASP A 131 -4.58 41.02 -26.54
CA ASP A 131 -5.14 41.45 -27.85
C ASP A 131 -6.21 40.43 -28.31
N PRO A 132 -7.49 40.68 -28.00
CA PRO A 132 -8.59 39.79 -28.37
C PRO A 132 -8.80 39.63 -29.90
N GLU A 133 -8.32 40.57 -30.70
CA GLU A 133 -8.52 40.57 -32.16
C GLU A 133 -7.46 39.77 -32.91
N HIS A 134 -6.25 39.64 -32.36
CA HIS A 134 -5.13 38.97 -33.01
C HIS A 134 -4.57 37.81 -32.19
N THR A 135 -5.38 36.76 -32.06
CA THR A 135 -5.00 35.55 -31.31
C THR A 135 -4.39 34.49 -32.23
N SER A 136 -3.42 33.74 -31.70
CA SER A 136 -2.77 32.62 -32.41
C SER A 136 -3.76 31.48 -32.71
N PHE A 137 -4.86 31.41 -32.01
CA PHE A 137 -5.87 30.36 -32.13
C PHE A 137 -7.27 30.95 -32.32
N ASN A 138 -8.07 30.29 -33.13
CA ASN A 138 -9.44 30.73 -33.46
C ASN A 138 -10.52 30.23 -32.48
N ARG A 139 -10.12 29.66 -31.34
CA ARG A 139 -11.00 29.07 -30.34
C ARG A 139 -10.63 29.57 -28.94
N LYS A 140 -11.65 29.77 -28.10
CA LYS A 140 -11.45 30.09 -26.69
C LYS A 140 -11.14 28.82 -25.91
N PRO A 141 -10.15 28.84 -25.00
CA PRO A 141 -9.85 27.70 -24.15
C PRO A 141 -11.00 27.42 -23.16
N PRO A 142 -11.16 26.17 -22.69
CA PRO A 142 -12.12 25.86 -21.64
C PRO A 142 -11.72 26.54 -20.32
N ILE A 143 -12.72 26.83 -19.49
CA ILE A 143 -12.50 27.40 -18.15
C ILE A 143 -11.84 26.37 -17.23
N LEU A 144 -12.20 25.10 -17.39
CA LEU A 144 -11.68 23.98 -16.59
C LEU A 144 -11.55 22.75 -17.48
N THR A 145 -10.38 22.12 -17.43
CA THR A 145 -10.09 20.82 -18.04
C THR A 145 -9.96 19.76 -16.95
N ILE A 146 -10.77 18.71 -17.02
CA ILE A 146 -10.72 17.57 -16.10
C ILE A 146 -9.95 16.44 -16.79
N VAL A 147 -8.82 16.04 -16.19
CA VAL A 147 -7.98 14.92 -16.65
C VAL A 147 -8.34 13.69 -15.83
N ALA A 148 -9.05 12.73 -16.44
CA ALA A 148 -9.42 11.48 -15.80
C ALA A 148 -8.55 10.33 -16.33
N ILE A 149 -7.86 9.62 -15.44
CA ILE A 149 -6.98 8.48 -15.77
C ILE A 149 -7.44 7.26 -15.01
N GLU A 150 -7.63 6.17 -15.71
CA GLU A 150 -8.08 4.90 -15.15
C GLU A 150 -6.92 3.90 -15.16
N GLU A 151 -6.61 3.34 -13.96
CA GLU A 151 -5.64 2.26 -13.72
C GLU A 151 -4.31 2.39 -14.51
N PRO A 152 -3.59 3.50 -14.38
CA PRO A 152 -2.38 3.73 -15.18
C PRO A 152 -1.27 2.70 -14.93
N GLU A 153 -1.31 2.01 -13.79
CA GLU A 153 -0.35 0.95 -13.43
C GLU A 153 -0.37 -0.25 -14.37
N ASN A 154 -1.48 -0.48 -15.08
CA ASN A 154 -1.61 -1.66 -15.96
C ASN A 154 -0.66 -1.61 -17.17
N HIS A 155 -0.18 -0.43 -17.55
CA HIS A 155 0.65 -0.24 -18.74
C HIS A 155 1.99 0.43 -18.46
N ILE A 156 2.24 0.85 -17.22
CA ILE A 156 3.44 1.62 -16.85
C ILE A 156 4.30 0.80 -15.86
N ALA A 157 5.59 0.67 -16.19
CA ALA A 157 6.52 -0.02 -15.32
C ALA A 157 6.58 0.64 -13.92
N PRO A 158 6.65 -0.13 -12.81
CA PRO A 158 6.53 0.39 -11.45
C PRO A 158 7.49 1.53 -11.09
N HIS A 159 8.69 1.55 -11.67
CA HIS A 159 9.67 2.63 -11.45
C HIS A 159 9.25 3.96 -12.09
N LEU A 160 8.39 3.95 -13.12
CA LEU A 160 7.89 5.14 -13.80
C LEU A 160 6.63 5.72 -13.13
N LEU A 161 5.94 4.95 -12.26
CA LEU A 161 4.73 5.41 -11.58
C LEU A 161 4.96 6.66 -10.72
N GLY A 162 6.17 6.82 -10.17
CA GLY A 162 6.53 8.03 -9.41
C GLY A 162 6.54 9.28 -10.29
N LYS A 163 7.07 9.17 -11.52
CA LYS A 163 7.08 10.27 -12.50
C LYS A 163 5.66 10.60 -12.96
N LEU A 164 4.86 9.57 -13.25
CA LEU A 164 3.46 9.74 -13.61
C LEU A 164 2.69 10.54 -12.56
N VAL A 165 2.74 10.11 -11.29
CA VAL A 165 2.04 10.78 -10.18
C VAL A 165 2.54 12.21 -9.99
N GLY A 166 3.87 12.44 -10.13
CA GLY A 166 4.44 13.78 -10.08
C GLY A 166 3.84 14.70 -11.14
N ASN A 167 3.85 14.27 -12.42
CA ASN A 167 3.28 15.04 -13.52
C ASN A 167 1.77 15.33 -13.33
N LEU A 168 1.03 14.36 -12.80
CA LEU A 168 -0.40 14.58 -12.51
C LEU A 168 -0.65 15.58 -11.38
N LYS A 169 0.22 15.62 -10.38
CA LYS A 169 0.19 16.66 -9.34
C LYS A 169 0.49 18.05 -9.93
N ASP A 170 1.45 18.13 -10.83
CA ASP A 170 1.79 19.38 -11.52
C ASP A 170 0.62 19.87 -12.38
N ILE A 171 -0.05 18.96 -13.11
CA ILE A 171 -1.28 19.25 -13.86
C ILE A 171 -2.38 19.74 -12.92
N ALA A 172 -2.63 19.04 -11.83
CA ALA A 172 -3.67 19.42 -10.85
C ALA A 172 -3.37 20.74 -10.13
N GLY A 173 -2.10 21.18 -10.11
CA GLY A 173 -1.67 22.48 -9.58
C GLY A 173 -1.98 23.66 -10.51
N LYS A 174 -2.36 23.43 -11.78
CA LYS A 174 -2.71 24.48 -12.72
C LYS A 174 -4.12 25.03 -12.42
N ASN A 175 -4.32 26.34 -12.59
CA ASN A 175 -5.58 27.02 -12.27
C ASN A 175 -6.77 26.57 -13.12
N ASN A 176 -6.52 26.02 -14.30
CA ASN A 176 -7.52 25.59 -15.28
C ASN A 176 -7.64 24.05 -15.38
N ALA A 177 -7.03 23.29 -14.47
CA ALA A 177 -7.03 21.84 -14.57
C ALA A 177 -7.38 21.17 -13.23
N GLN A 178 -8.01 20.00 -13.34
CA GLN A 178 -8.23 19.07 -12.23
C GLN A 178 -7.87 17.65 -12.70
N ALA A 179 -7.13 16.91 -11.88
CA ALA A 179 -6.79 15.52 -12.16
C ALA A 179 -7.57 14.56 -11.25
N ILE A 180 -8.11 13.50 -11.84
CA ILE A 180 -8.76 12.38 -11.15
C ILE A 180 -8.10 11.10 -11.65
N MET A 181 -7.70 10.23 -10.72
CA MET A 181 -7.08 8.95 -11.07
C MET A 181 -7.73 7.82 -10.27
N THR A 182 -8.08 6.72 -10.94
CA THR A 182 -8.46 5.48 -10.26
C THR A 182 -7.29 4.51 -10.25
N SER A 183 -7.17 3.71 -9.21
CA SER A 183 -6.11 2.71 -9.08
C SER A 183 -6.47 1.61 -8.10
N HIS A 184 -5.98 0.40 -8.38
CA HIS A 184 -5.97 -0.75 -7.47
C HIS A 184 -4.55 -1.09 -6.99
N SER A 185 -3.58 -0.21 -7.22
CA SER A 185 -2.17 -0.48 -6.95
C SER A 185 -1.68 0.16 -5.65
N PRO A 186 -1.18 -0.64 -4.69
CA PRO A 186 -0.46 -0.13 -3.52
C PRO A 186 0.71 0.79 -3.91
N ALA A 187 1.35 0.51 -5.06
CA ALA A 187 2.45 1.32 -5.57
C ALA A 187 2.05 2.75 -5.92
N ILE A 188 0.81 2.99 -6.31
CA ILE A 188 0.26 4.34 -6.55
C ILE A 188 -0.14 4.98 -5.23
N VAL A 189 -0.90 4.25 -4.38
CA VAL A 189 -1.41 4.77 -3.11
C VAL A 189 -0.31 5.39 -2.25
N LYS A 190 0.83 4.71 -2.09
CA LYS A 190 1.95 5.23 -1.30
C LYS A 190 2.58 6.54 -1.82
N ARG A 191 2.24 6.96 -3.05
CA ARG A 191 2.74 8.18 -3.70
C ARG A 191 1.75 9.34 -3.68
N ILE A 192 0.52 9.06 -3.27
CA ILE A 192 -0.54 10.06 -3.12
C ILE A 192 -0.58 10.53 -1.67
N ASP A 193 -0.82 11.82 -1.48
CA ASP A 193 -1.01 12.34 -0.14
C ASP A 193 -2.38 11.88 0.40
N PRO A 194 -2.46 11.43 1.67
CA PRO A 194 -3.66 10.82 2.23
C PRO A 194 -4.93 11.66 2.08
N GLU A 195 -4.79 12.98 2.13
CA GLU A 195 -5.89 13.96 1.99
C GLU A 195 -6.57 13.88 0.61
N ASN A 196 -5.81 13.45 -0.40
CA ASN A 196 -6.28 13.33 -1.77
C ASN A 196 -6.88 11.96 -2.09
N LEU A 197 -6.80 11.00 -1.16
CA LEU A 197 -7.40 9.69 -1.34
C LEU A 197 -8.91 9.73 -1.16
N ARG A 198 -9.62 9.04 -2.04
CA ARG A 198 -11.06 8.79 -1.96
C ARG A 198 -11.24 7.29 -2.05
N TYR A 199 -11.53 6.67 -0.91
CA TYR A 199 -11.68 5.23 -0.80
C TYR A 199 -13.13 4.83 -1.08
N PHE A 200 -13.32 4.02 -2.11
CA PHE A 200 -14.63 3.52 -2.52
C PHE A 200 -14.86 2.14 -1.93
N ARG A 201 -15.92 1.99 -1.17
CA ARG A 201 -16.34 0.72 -0.59
C ARG A 201 -17.77 0.41 -0.95
N LEU A 202 -18.02 -0.86 -1.31
CA LEU A 202 -19.37 -1.34 -1.54
C LEU A 202 -20.04 -1.63 -0.18
N ASP A 203 -21.12 -0.92 0.11
CA ASP A 203 -22.02 -1.26 1.20
C ASP A 203 -22.94 -2.38 0.73
N ARG A 204 -22.78 -3.54 1.34
CA ARG A 204 -23.55 -4.75 0.94
C ARG A 204 -25.01 -4.69 1.36
N GLU A 205 -25.36 -3.92 2.39
CA GLU A 205 -26.74 -3.77 2.86
C GLU A 205 -27.50 -2.78 1.96
N LEU A 206 -26.87 -1.67 1.62
CA LEU A 206 -27.47 -0.62 0.77
C LEU A 206 -27.26 -0.88 -0.72
N LEU A 207 -26.45 -1.86 -1.11
CA LEU A 207 -26.01 -2.14 -2.50
C LEU A 207 -25.54 -0.86 -3.22
N ALA A 208 -24.86 0.00 -2.50
CA ALA A 208 -24.35 1.28 -2.96
C ALA A 208 -22.87 1.47 -2.62
N SER A 209 -22.16 2.20 -3.45
CA SER A 209 -20.77 2.58 -3.15
C SER A 209 -20.76 3.76 -2.19
N LYS A 210 -20.04 3.61 -1.08
CA LYS A 210 -19.71 4.69 -0.14
C LYS A 210 -18.32 5.21 -0.42
N VAL A 211 -18.15 6.53 -0.36
CA VAL A 211 -16.83 7.17 -0.45
C VAL A 211 -16.36 7.54 0.95
N ARG A 212 -15.15 7.12 1.28
CA ARG A 212 -14.48 7.45 2.55
C ARG A 212 -13.25 8.30 2.29
N CYS A 213 -12.99 9.22 3.21
CA CYS A 213 -11.81 10.09 3.18
C CYS A 213 -11.02 9.89 4.47
N ILE A 214 -9.71 10.05 4.40
CA ILE A 214 -8.85 10.01 5.58
C ILE A 214 -8.91 11.38 6.25
N THR A 215 -9.25 11.40 7.52
CA THR A 215 -9.26 12.62 8.33
C THR A 215 -7.92 12.77 9.04
N LEU A 216 -7.08 13.66 8.54
CA LEU A 216 -5.81 13.97 9.21
C LEU A 216 -6.03 14.91 10.39
N PRO A 217 -5.25 14.74 11.49
CA PRO A 217 -5.19 15.73 12.56
C PRO A 217 -4.70 17.07 12.03
N ASP A 218 -5.01 18.14 12.77
CA ASP A 218 -4.49 19.48 12.50
C ASP A 218 -2.96 19.48 12.60
N GLU A 219 -2.27 19.77 11.49
CA GLU A 219 -0.80 19.74 11.40
C GLU A 219 -0.14 20.72 12.38
N GLU A 220 -0.75 21.89 12.63
CA GLU A 220 -0.18 22.90 13.53
C GLU A 220 -0.29 22.48 15.01
N ARG A 221 -1.37 21.77 15.38
CA ARG A 221 -1.66 21.38 16.77
C ARG A 221 -1.17 19.99 17.14
N MET A 222 -1.07 19.08 16.17
CA MET A 222 -0.76 17.66 16.36
C MET A 222 0.26 17.14 15.36
N GLN A 223 1.36 17.87 15.19
CA GLN A 223 2.38 17.61 14.15
C GLN A 223 2.90 16.17 14.14
N ASP A 224 3.13 15.57 15.31
CA ASP A 224 3.63 14.20 15.41
C ASP A 224 2.57 13.19 14.94
N GLN A 225 1.31 13.38 15.34
CA GLN A 225 0.22 12.49 14.90
C GLN A 225 -0.01 12.58 13.40
N TYR A 226 0.03 13.79 12.84
CA TYR A 226 -0.08 14.02 11.40
C TYR A 226 1.00 13.26 10.63
N LYS A 227 2.26 13.38 11.06
CA LYS A 227 3.39 12.67 10.46
C LYS A 227 3.23 11.16 10.54
N TYR A 228 2.85 10.64 11.72
CA TYR A 228 2.68 9.19 11.91
C TYR A 228 1.59 8.60 11.00
N ILE A 229 0.42 9.23 10.89
CA ILE A 229 -0.64 8.76 9.98
C ILE A 229 -0.16 8.81 8.54
N LYS A 230 0.50 9.89 8.13
CA LYS A 230 1.03 10.05 6.78
C LYS A 230 2.08 8.98 6.44
N GLU A 231 2.97 8.66 7.36
CA GLU A 231 3.96 7.60 7.17
C GLU A 231 3.33 6.20 7.22
N ALA A 232 2.37 5.94 8.11
CA ALA A 232 1.66 4.67 8.18
C ALA A 232 0.93 4.34 6.86
N VAL A 233 0.25 5.34 6.28
CA VAL A 233 -0.41 5.23 4.97
C VAL A 233 0.58 4.85 3.86
N ARG A 234 1.80 5.41 3.92
CA ARG A 234 2.83 5.18 2.91
C ARG A 234 3.59 3.88 3.11
N ALA A 235 3.75 3.45 4.36
CA ALA A 235 4.51 2.24 4.69
C ALA A 235 3.76 0.96 4.30
N TYR A 236 2.46 0.93 4.56
CA TYR A 236 1.63 -0.27 4.38
C TYR A 236 0.42 -0.02 3.48
N PRO A 237 0.63 0.34 2.21
CA PRO A 237 -0.46 0.69 1.29
C PRO A 237 -1.36 -0.50 0.93
N GLU A 238 -0.93 -1.73 1.19
CA GLU A 238 -1.69 -2.96 0.99
C GLU A 238 -2.96 -3.00 1.84
N LEU A 239 -2.95 -2.35 3.03
CA LEU A 239 -4.08 -2.33 3.94
C LEU A 239 -5.36 -1.76 3.31
N TYR A 240 -5.22 -0.85 2.33
CA TYR A 240 -6.39 -0.26 1.64
C TYR A 240 -7.18 -1.27 0.81
N PHE A 241 -6.54 -2.35 0.38
CA PHE A 241 -7.13 -3.38 -0.46
C PHE A 241 -7.52 -4.63 0.33
N ALA A 242 -7.19 -4.66 1.62
CA ALA A 242 -7.50 -5.77 2.49
C ALA A 242 -9.00 -5.83 2.84
N LYS A 243 -9.52 -7.05 2.96
CA LYS A 243 -10.84 -7.31 3.56
C LYS A 243 -10.79 -7.24 5.08
N LEU A 244 -9.64 -7.60 5.65
CA LEU A 244 -9.34 -7.57 7.07
C LEU A 244 -7.87 -7.20 7.28
N VAL A 245 -7.59 -6.33 8.23
CA VAL A 245 -6.23 -6.01 8.65
C VAL A 245 -5.96 -6.61 10.02
N ILE A 246 -4.83 -7.31 10.18
CA ILE A 246 -4.34 -7.75 11.48
C ILE A 246 -3.14 -6.87 11.83
N LEU A 247 -3.28 -6.10 12.91
CA LEU A 247 -2.23 -5.24 13.44
C LEU A 247 -1.41 -6.02 14.46
N GLY A 248 -0.10 -6.14 14.24
CA GLY A 248 0.87 -6.70 15.19
C GLY A 248 1.84 -5.65 15.71
N GLU A 249 2.58 -5.90 16.78
CA GLU A 249 3.55 -4.90 17.30
C GLU A 249 4.82 -4.83 16.46
N GLY A 250 5.27 -5.94 15.85
CA GLY A 250 6.53 -5.97 15.15
C GLY A 250 6.68 -7.07 14.09
N ASP A 251 7.92 -7.32 13.71
CA ASP A 251 8.30 -8.25 12.64
C ASP A 251 7.97 -9.72 12.97
N SER A 252 7.85 -10.06 14.26
CA SER A 252 7.52 -11.43 14.67
C SER A 252 6.11 -11.81 14.27
N GLU A 253 5.13 -10.92 14.44
CA GLU A 253 3.75 -11.12 14.03
C GLU A 253 3.64 -11.27 12.51
N GLU A 254 4.41 -10.48 11.76
CA GLU A 254 4.43 -10.54 10.29
C GLU A 254 4.95 -11.90 9.77
N ILE A 255 5.77 -12.60 10.57
CA ILE A 255 6.28 -13.94 10.23
C ILE A 255 5.36 -15.04 10.76
N ILE A 256 4.91 -14.93 12.00
CA ILE A 256 4.18 -15.98 12.71
C ILE A 256 2.74 -16.09 12.24
N LEU A 257 2.02 -14.97 12.17
CA LEU A 257 0.58 -14.97 11.86
C LEU A 257 0.26 -15.55 10.47
N PRO A 258 1.00 -15.21 9.38
CA PRO A 258 0.76 -15.83 8.08
C PRO A 258 0.92 -17.35 8.11
N LYS A 259 1.93 -17.85 8.82
CA LYS A 259 2.21 -19.30 8.90
C LYS A 259 1.05 -20.08 9.52
N TYR A 260 0.52 -19.59 10.63
CA TYR A 260 -0.66 -20.21 11.24
C TYR A 260 -1.93 -20.06 10.40
N TRP A 261 -2.12 -18.87 9.82
CA TRP A 261 -3.26 -18.66 8.92
C TRP A 261 -3.21 -19.60 7.71
N GLU A 262 -2.06 -19.67 7.05
CA GLU A 262 -1.83 -20.53 5.88
C GLU A 262 -2.04 -22.01 6.21
N ALA A 263 -1.54 -22.46 7.34
CA ALA A 263 -1.76 -23.83 7.80
C ALA A 263 -3.24 -24.15 7.98
N ILE A 264 -4.06 -23.23 8.51
CA ILE A 264 -5.47 -23.48 8.86
C ILE A 264 -6.43 -23.20 7.68
N HIS A 265 -6.25 -22.08 7.00
CA HIS A 265 -7.20 -21.54 6.00
C HIS A 265 -6.62 -21.42 4.59
N GLY A 266 -5.31 -21.64 4.41
CA GLY A 266 -4.62 -21.40 3.16
C GLY A 266 -4.09 -19.97 3.01
N ASN A 267 -3.67 -19.60 1.80
CA ASN A 267 -2.94 -18.37 1.53
C ASN A 267 -3.66 -17.09 2.01
N THR A 268 -2.95 -16.21 2.68
CA THR A 268 -3.43 -14.92 3.21
C THR A 268 -3.93 -13.99 2.12
N ASP A 269 -3.26 -13.96 0.95
CA ASP A 269 -3.66 -13.11 -0.18
C ASP A 269 -5.03 -13.52 -0.73
N VAL A 270 -5.29 -14.83 -0.83
CA VAL A 270 -6.59 -15.36 -1.27
C VAL A 270 -7.69 -14.98 -0.28
N SER A 271 -7.38 -14.98 1.01
CA SER A 271 -8.29 -14.57 2.08
C SER A 271 -8.51 -13.05 2.09
N GLY A 272 -7.60 -12.27 1.52
CA GLY A 272 -7.62 -10.82 1.52
C GLY A 272 -7.25 -10.22 2.87
N ILE A 273 -6.33 -10.87 3.60
CA ILE A 273 -5.80 -10.38 4.87
C ILE A 273 -4.49 -9.66 4.65
N SER A 274 -4.35 -8.49 5.27
CA SER A 274 -3.08 -7.78 5.39
C SER A 274 -2.62 -7.79 6.84
N ILE A 275 -1.39 -8.22 7.08
CA ILE A 275 -0.75 -8.19 8.40
C ILE A 275 0.20 -7.00 8.43
N VAL A 276 -0.01 -6.10 9.40
CA VAL A 276 0.70 -4.81 9.44
C VAL A 276 1.40 -4.68 10.80
N PRO A 277 2.74 -4.65 10.82
CA PRO A 277 3.50 -4.38 12.02
C PRO A 277 3.42 -2.88 12.38
N LEU A 278 3.07 -2.60 13.63
CA LEU A 278 2.88 -1.23 14.13
C LEU A 278 4.20 -0.46 14.33
N GLY A 279 5.32 -1.18 14.44
CA GLY A 279 6.62 -0.59 14.73
C GLY A 279 6.71 0.04 16.12
N GLY A 280 5.86 -0.36 17.07
CA GLY A 280 5.79 0.14 18.43
C GLY A 280 4.40 0.58 18.89
N ARG A 281 4.34 1.50 19.86
CA ARG A 281 3.10 1.89 20.59
C ARG A 281 2.16 2.86 19.82
N HIS A 282 2.00 2.69 18.51
CA HIS A 282 1.24 3.65 17.66
C HIS A 282 -0.10 3.10 17.17
N VAL A 283 -0.70 2.18 17.92
CA VAL A 283 -2.01 1.55 17.63
C VAL A 283 -3.10 2.56 17.29
N ASN A 284 -3.18 3.65 18.06
CA ASN A 284 -4.21 4.66 17.93
C ASN A 284 -4.30 5.29 16.53
N HIS A 285 -3.19 5.46 15.83
CA HIS A 285 -3.17 6.06 14.51
C HIS A 285 -3.73 5.11 13.45
N PHE A 286 -3.38 3.83 13.54
CA PHE A 286 -3.95 2.80 12.66
C PHE A 286 -5.43 2.56 12.95
N TRP A 287 -5.85 2.52 14.21
CA TRP A 287 -7.27 2.37 14.54
C TRP A 287 -8.12 3.50 13.98
N ARG A 288 -7.67 4.75 14.12
CA ARG A 288 -8.35 5.89 13.54
C ARG A 288 -8.43 5.78 12.01
N LEU A 289 -7.30 5.48 11.34
CA LEU A 289 -7.26 5.30 9.90
C LEU A 289 -8.23 4.21 9.41
N LEU A 290 -8.19 3.04 10.04
CA LEU A 290 -9.02 1.90 9.66
C LEU A 290 -10.51 2.15 9.95
N ASN A 291 -10.84 2.86 11.04
CA ASN A 291 -12.19 3.30 11.36
C ASN A 291 -12.72 4.32 10.34
N ASP A 292 -11.91 5.34 9.98
CA ASP A 292 -12.29 6.33 8.96
C ASP A 292 -12.61 5.68 7.60
N LEU A 293 -11.88 4.63 7.26
CA LEU A 293 -12.05 3.87 6.01
C LEU A 293 -13.06 2.72 6.13
N GLU A 294 -13.58 2.44 7.33
CA GLU A 294 -14.44 1.28 7.63
C GLU A 294 -13.80 -0.06 7.23
N ILE A 295 -12.48 -0.18 7.34
CA ILE A 295 -11.78 -1.44 7.11
C ILE A 295 -11.78 -2.25 8.40
N PRO A 296 -12.32 -3.49 8.42
CA PRO A 296 -12.28 -4.34 9.60
C PRO A 296 -10.84 -4.64 10.03
N TYR A 297 -10.60 -4.67 11.33
CA TYR A 297 -9.28 -4.98 11.86
C TYR A 297 -9.33 -5.74 13.18
N ILE A 298 -8.25 -6.45 13.45
CA ILE A 298 -7.94 -7.12 14.71
C ILE A 298 -6.56 -6.64 15.14
N THR A 299 -6.32 -6.53 16.43
CA THR A 299 -5.03 -6.08 16.96
C THR A 299 -4.46 -7.13 17.91
N LEU A 300 -3.20 -7.49 17.73
CA LEU A 300 -2.41 -8.32 18.65
C LEU A 300 -1.30 -7.46 19.25
N LEU A 301 -1.29 -7.35 20.57
CA LEU A 301 -0.32 -6.54 21.32
C LEU A 301 0.45 -7.40 22.31
N ASP A 302 1.65 -6.96 22.67
CA ASP A 302 2.41 -7.57 23.74
C ASP A 302 1.88 -7.11 25.09
N LEU A 303 1.72 -8.06 26.03
CA LEU A 303 1.31 -7.70 27.39
C LEU A 303 2.45 -7.07 28.17
N ASP A 304 3.67 -7.53 27.93
CA ASP A 304 4.90 -7.04 28.59
C ASP A 304 4.82 -7.08 30.13
N ARG A 305 4.21 -8.14 30.70
CA ARG A 305 4.04 -8.23 32.15
C ARG A 305 5.39 -8.07 32.88
N GLU A 306 5.42 -7.25 33.93
CA GLU A 306 6.61 -6.82 34.65
C GLU A 306 7.63 -5.98 33.87
N ARG A 307 7.45 -5.69 32.58
CA ARG A 307 8.22 -4.61 31.93
C ARG A 307 7.66 -3.24 32.32
N ASP A 308 8.49 -2.20 32.29
CA ASP A 308 8.02 -0.85 32.56
C ASP A 308 6.88 -0.43 31.61
N GLY A 309 5.80 0.06 32.19
CA GLY A 309 4.57 0.39 31.48
C GLY A 309 3.83 -0.82 30.88
N GLY A 310 4.26 -2.06 31.17
CA GLY A 310 3.61 -3.30 30.77
C GLY A 310 2.44 -3.71 31.66
N GLY A 311 1.87 -4.88 31.40
CA GLY A 311 0.74 -5.44 32.16
C GLY A 311 -0.44 -4.48 32.22
N TRP A 312 -0.78 -4.00 33.42
CA TRP A 312 -1.88 -3.07 33.62
C TRP A 312 -1.75 -1.76 32.84
N GLY A 313 -0.53 -1.28 32.62
CA GLY A 313 -0.30 -0.09 31.80
C GLY A 313 -0.70 -0.29 30.34
N ARG A 314 -0.44 -1.47 29.78
CA ARG A 314 -0.88 -1.85 28.41
C ARG A 314 -2.41 -1.94 28.32
N ILE A 315 -3.05 -2.59 29.28
CA ILE A 315 -4.52 -2.72 29.33
C ILE A 315 -5.16 -1.33 29.45
N GLN A 316 -4.67 -0.48 30.35
CA GLN A 316 -5.16 0.89 30.51
C GLN A 316 -5.00 1.68 29.21
N TYR A 317 -3.83 1.58 28.56
CA TYR A 317 -3.58 2.26 27.30
C TYR A 317 -4.61 1.87 26.22
N VAL A 318 -4.87 0.57 26.05
CA VAL A 318 -5.87 0.06 25.09
C VAL A 318 -7.26 0.60 25.42
N LEU A 319 -7.68 0.55 26.67
CA LEU A 319 -8.99 1.08 27.08
C LEU A 319 -9.10 2.59 26.79
N LYS A 320 -8.05 3.38 27.05
CA LYS A 320 -8.00 4.80 26.69
C LYS A 320 -8.16 5.02 25.19
N GLN A 321 -7.48 4.19 24.38
CA GLN A 321 -7.60 4.30 22.92
C GLN A 321 -8.97 3.88 22.40
N LEU A 322 -9.59 2.83 22.95
CA LEU A 322 -10.96 2.43 22.59
C LEU A 322 -11.96 3.56 22.90
N ILE A 323 -11.87 4.17 24.09
CA ILE A 323 -12.72 5.31 24.46
C ILE A 323 -12.49 6.50 23.51
N ALA A 324 -11.24 6.80 23.17
CA ALA A 324 -10.91 7.87 22.22
C ALA A 324 -11.42 7.61 20.79
N ASN A 325 -11.61 6.34 20.44
CA ASN A 325 -12.20 5.90 19.16
C ASN A 325 -13.73 5.75 19.21
N GLY A 326 -14.40 6.23 20.27
CA GLY A 326 -15.85 6.34 20.31
C GLY A 326 -16.59 5.19 21.00
N TYR A 327 -15.87 4.21 21.58
CA TYR A 327 -16.52 3.17 22.39
C TYR A 327 -17.05 3.72 23.71
N ASP A 328 -18.21 3.23 24.15
CA ASP A 328 -18.84 3.67 25.39
C ASP A 328 -17.98 3.35 26.61
N ARG A 329 -17.50 4.38 27.30
CA ARG A 329 -16.69 4.29 28.50
C ARG A 329 -17.37 3.44 29.60
N ASN A 330 -18.67 3.61 29.80
CA ASN A 330 -19.38 2.92 30.87
C ASN A 330 -19.50 1.42 30.61
N VAL A 331 -19.60 1.02 29.34
CA VAL A 331 -19.58 -0.38 28.93
C VAL A 331 -18.19 -0.97 29.08
N LEU A 332 -17.17 -0.26 28.57
CA LEU A 332 -15.77 -0.72 28.62
C LEU A 332 -15.25 -0.89 30.06
N LEU A 333 -15.59 0.03 30.95
CA LEU A 333 -15.08 0.07 32.34
C LEU A 333 -16.01 -0.57 33.36
N ASN A 334 -17.07 -1.24 32.91
CA ASN A 334 -17.98 -1.95 33.79
C ASN A 334 -17.39 -3.31 34.22
N THR A 335 -17.12 -3.46 35.50
CA THR A 335 -16.63 -4.69 36.10
C THR A 335 -17.78 -5.44 36.78
N THR A 336 -17.72 -6.78 36.78
CA THR A 336 -18.76 -7.64 37.40
C THR A 336 -18.81 -7.47 38.91
N ASP A 337 -17.69 -7.13 39.55
CA ASP A 337 -17.54 -7.14 40.99
C ASP A 337 -17.74 -5.79 41.67
N SER A 338 -17.37 -4.69 41.01
CA SER A 338 -17.37 -3.34 41.60
C SER A 338 -18.15 -2.30 40.79
N GLY A 339 -18.80 -2.69 39.72
CA GLY A 339 -19.52 -1.79 38.83
C GLY A 339 -18.56 -0.99 37.94
N ILE A 340 -18.96 0.20 37.51
CA ILE A 340 -18.16 1.03 36.60
C ILE A 340 -16.98 1.64 37.37
N LEU A 341 -15.77 1.47 36.84
CA LEU A 341 -14.57 2.10 37.41
C LEU A 341 -14.71 3.63 37.42
N THR A 342 -14.38 4.23 38.57
CA THR A 342 -14.26 5.69 38.69
C THR A 342 -13.07 6.21 37.90
N ASP A 343 -13.04 7.53 37.64
CA ASP A 343 -11.92 8.14 36.93
C ASP A 343 -10.59 7.95 37.68
N ALA A 344 -10.62 8.03 39.01
CA ALA A 344 -9.42 7.85 39.83
C ALA A 344 -8.89 6.41 39.78
N GLU A 345 -9.77 5.40 39.81
CA GLU A 345 -9.40 3.99 39.67
C GLU A 345 -8.85 3.70 38.28
N PHE A 346 -9.50 4.24 37.26
CA PHE A 346 -9.05 4.07 35.87
C PHE A 346 -7.71 4.73 35.61
N GLU A 347 -7.51 5.98 36.07
CA GLU A 347 -6.20 6.67 35.94
C GLU A 347 -5.11 5.99 36.77
N GLY A 348 -5.47 5.35 37.89
CA GLY A 348 -4.54 4.60 38.74
C GLY A 348 -4.25 3.17 38.26
N MET A 349 -4.96 2.67 37.21
CA MET A 349 -4.91 1.28 36.77
C MET A 349 -3.52 0.78 36.41
N ALA A 350 -2.68 1.62 35.79
CA ALA A 350 -1.29 1.26 35.46
C ALA A 350 -0.45 0.86 36.68
N GLY A 351 -0.81 1.35 37.86
CA GLY A 351 -0.15 1.05 39.14
C GLY A 351 -0.77 -0.13 39.90
N TRP A 352 -1.75 -0.82 39.37
CA TRP A 352 -2.36 -1.97 40.02
C TRP A 352 -1.37 -3.12 40.23
N ASN A 353 -1.65 -3.96 41.23
CA ASN A 353 -0.76 -5.06 41.59
C ASN A 353 -0.57 -6.01 40.41
N VAL A 354 0.64 -6.10 39.91
CA VAL A 354 1.02 -6.98 38.80
C VAL A 354 0.83 -8.47 39.12
N SER A 355 0.82 -8.85 40.43
CA SER A 355 0.55 -10.22 40.86
C SER A 355 -0.93 -10.63 40.79
N ALA A 356 -1.84 -9.70 40.50
CA ALA A 356 -3.25 -9.99 40.30
C ALA A 356 -3.51 -10.61 38.90
N ILE A 357 -2.86 -11.75 38.62
CA ILE A 357 -2.82 -12.39 37.29
C ILE A 357 -4.23 -12.74 36.79
N THR A 358 -5.07 -13.32 37.65
CA THR A 358 -6.44 -13.72 37.28
C THR A 358 -7.29 -12.51 36.86
N ALA A 359 -7.19 -11.40 37.59
CA ALA A 359 -7.88 -10.17 37.23
C ALA A 359 -7.38 -9.63 35.88
N MET A 360 -6.06 -9.65 35.66
CA MET A 360 -5.45 -9.23 34.42
C MET A 360 -5.93 -10.09 33.23
N GLN A 361 -6.00 -11.41 33.38
CA GLN A 361 -6.52 -12.32 32.38
C GLN A 361 -8.01 -12.04 32.07
N THR A 362 -8.81 -11.69 33.07
CA THR A 362 -10.23 -11.31 32.88
C THR A 362 -10.35 -10.07 32.00
N TRP A 363 -9.51 -9.04 32.25
CA TRP A 363 -9.48 -7.85 31.42
C TRP A 363 -9.00 -8.11 30.00
N ILE A 364 -8.00 -8.96 29.82
CA ILE A 364 -7.54 -9.39 28.48
C ILE A 364 -8.69 -10.08 27.73
N ALA A 365 -9.35 -11.04 28.35
CA ALA A 365 -10.49 -11.74 27.74
C ALA A 365 -11.68 -10.80 27.44
N TRP A 366 -11.86 -9.74 28.24
CA TRP A 366 -12.84 -8.69 27.94
C TRP A 366 -12.48 -7.90 26.69
N LEU A 367 -11.19 -7.54 26.52
CA LEU A 367 -10.69 -6.77 25.38
C LEU A 367 -10.74 -7.59 24.08
N GLU A 368 -10.66 -8.92 24.13
CA GLU A 368 -10.84 -9.77 22.94
C GLU A 368 -12.21 -9.55 22.27
N LYS A 369 -13.27 -9.18 23.03
CA LYS A 369 -14.58 -8.83 22.48
C LYS A 369 -14.56 -7.55 21.61
N TYR A 370 -13.54 -6.74 21.76
CA TYR A 370 -13.29 -5.54 20.98
C TYR A 370 -12.19 -5.75 19.94
N ASN A 371 -11.91 -7.01 19.58
CA ASN A 371 -10.89 -7.42 18.62
C ASN A 371 -9.46 -7.03 19.03
N VAL A 372 -9.19 -6.91 20.34
CA VAL A 372 -7.85 -6.63 20.86
C VAL A 372 -7.37 -7.82 21.67
N PHE A 373 -6.32 -8.46 21.18
CA PHE A 373 -5.71 -9.65 21.74
C PHE A 373 -4.34 -9.29 22.34
N PHE A 374 -3.91 -10.07 23.33
CA PHE A 374 -2.58 -9.90 23.94
C PHE A 374 -1.79 -11.19 23.91
N SER A 375 -0.55 -11.12 23.41
CA SER A 375 0.47 -12.15 23.64
C SER A 375 0.94 -12.05 25.09
N ALA A 376 0.53 -13.03 25.88
CA ALA A 376 0.79 -13.09 27.33
C ALA A 376 1.64 -14.34 27.66
N PRO A 377 2.48 -14.29 28.69
CA PRO A 377 2.64 -13.23 29.68
C PRO A 377 3.51 -12.04 29.27
N LEU A 378 4.37 -12.18 28.25
CA LEU A 378 5.35 -11.19 27.85
C LEU A 378 5.04 -10.63 26.46
N ASP A 379 5.54 -11.29 25.44
CA ASP A 379 5.38 -10.96 24.02
C ASP A 379 5.16 -12.24 23.19
N ILE A 380 4.91 -12.07 21.90
CA ILE A 380 4.68 -13.20 20.99
C ILE A 380 5.87 -14.14 20.93
N ASP A 381 7.10 -13.63 21.01
CA ASP A 381 8.31 -14.45 20.95
C ASP A 381 8.40 -15.39 22.15
N PHE A 382 8.09 -14.87 23.34
CA PHE A 382 8.07 -15.66 24.57
C PHE A 382 6.95 -16.72 24.54
N MET A 383 5.77 -16.32 24.07
CA MET A 383 4.64 -17.22 23.91
C MET A 383 4.95 -18.38 22.96
N MET A 384 5.60 -18.08 21.82
CA MET A 384 6.03 -19.11 20.88
C MET A 384 7.08 -20.04 21.45
N LEU A 385 8.02 -19.50 22.23
CA LEU A 385 9.02 -20.31 22.91
C LEU A 385 8.43 -21.18 24.01
N GLU A 386 7.41 -20.70 24.73
CA GLU A 386 6.67 -21.48 25.73
C GLU A 386 5.89 -22.64 25.07
N GLN A 387 5.28 -22.39 23.91
CA GLN A 387 4.47 -23.39 23.20
C GLN A 387 5.33 -24.43 22.46
N MET A 388 6.44 -23.99 21.83
CA MET A 388 7.22 -24.83 20.92
C MET A 388 8.74 -24.75 21.18
N GLY A 389 9.15 -24.64 22.46
CA GLY A 389 10.56 -24.47 22.84
C GLY A 389 11.49 -25.54 22.25
N ASP A 390 11.05 -26.77 22.14
CA ASP A 390 11.85 -27.85 21.58
C ASP A 390 12.11 -27.69 20.08
N THR A 391 11.15 -27.16 19.32
CA THR A 391 11.31 -26.83 17.90
C THR A 391 12.40 -25.75 17.73
N TYR A 392 12.36 -24.70 18.56
CA TYR A 392 13.40 -23.67 18.54
C TYR A 392 14.78 -24.23 18.90
N LYS A 393 14.86 -25.07 19.94
CA LYS A 393 16.12 -25.74 20.36
C LYS A 393 16.65 -26.67 19.26
N ALA A 394 15.77 -27.33 18.49
CA ALA A 394 16.17 -28.22 17.39
C ALA A 394 16.82 -27.47 16.20
N THR A 395 16.65 -26.15 16.10
CA THR A 395 17.37 -25.35 15.09
C THR A 395 18.86 -25.17 15.36
N LEU A 396 19.33 -25.58 16.54
CA LEU A 396 20.68 -25.32 17.00
C LEU A 396 21.63 -26.48 16.67
N ASP A 397 22.82 -26.14 16.21
CA ASP A 397 23.92 -27.10 16.10
C ASP A 397 24.41 -27.53 17.48
N THR A 398 25.08 -28.68 17.53
CA THR A 398 25.69 -29.20 18.78
C THR A 398 26.66 -28.22 19.46
N ARG A 399 27.09 -27.17 18.77
CA ARG A 399 27.99 -26.12 19.27
C ARG A 399 27.27 -24.82 19.65
N GLU A 400 26.01 -24.72 19.45
CA GLU A 400 25.18 -23.54 19.70
C GLU A 400 24.37 -23.68 20.99
N GLY A 401 23.79 -22.57 21.47
CA GLY A 401 22.96 -22.51 22.67
C GLY A 401 23.59 -21.71 23.83
N PRO A 402 22.76 -21.35 24.80
CA PRO A 402 23.23 -20.62 25.97
C PRO A 402 24.17 -21.49 26.83
N CYS A 403 25.21 -20.86 27.39
CA CYS A 403 26.22 -21.51 28.21
C CYS A 403 26.38 -20.82 29.57
N ILE A 404 26.85 -21.55 30.55
CA ILE A 404 27.34 -21.04 31.83
C ILE A 404 28.82 -21.35 32.02
N ASP A 405 29.50 -20.47 32.75
CA ASP A 405 30.88 -20.71 33.17
C ASP A 405 30.88 -21.40 34.54
N ILE A 406 31.34 -22.66 34.60
CA ILE A 406 31.40 -23.41 35.85
C ILE A 406 32.66 -22.99 36.59
N ALA A 407 32.52 -22.29 37.71
CA ALA A 407 33.61 -21.68 38.46
C ALA A 407 34.64 -22.71 38.95
N GLN A 408 34.22 -23.92 39.34
CA GLN A 408 35.09 -24.98 39.84
C GLN A 408 36.00 -25.64 38.78
N SER A 409 35.57 -25.67 37.53
CA SER A 409 36.29 -26.34 36.44
C SER A 409 36.89 -25.40 35.41
N GLY A 410 36.52 -24.12 35.40
CA GLY A 410 36.88 -23.16 34.37
C GLY A 410 36.35 -23.51 32.96
N LYS A 411 35.41 -24.46 32.87
CA LYS A 411 34.79 -24.90 31.61
C LYS A 411 33.47 -24.24 31.39
N LYS A 412 33.16 -23.95 30.12
CA LYS A 412 31.83 -23.57 29.69
C LYS A 412 30.97 -24.80 29.49
N GLU A 413 29.81 -24.83 30.13
CA GLU A 413 28.85 -25.92 29.95
C GLU A 413 27.53 -25.37 29.38
N ARG A 414 26.92 -26.17 28.51
CA ARG A 414 25.67 -25.76 27.85
C ARG A 414 24.47 -26.03 28.73
N ILE A 415 23.53 -25.13 28.69
CA ILE A 415 22.29 -25.24 29.47
C ILE A 415 21.50 -26.47 29.04
N THR A 416 21.43 -26.80 27.73
CA THR A 416 20.79 -28.02 27.23
C THR A 416 21.30 -29.29 27.93
N LYS A 417 22.61 -29.37 28.18
CA LYS A 417 23.20 -30.53 28.89
C LYS A 417 22.80 -30.53 30.36
N ILE A 418 22.85 -29.38 31.02
CA ILE A 418 22.49 -29.21 32.43
C ILE A 418 21.03 -29.57 32.66
N GLU A 419 20.14 -29.13 31.79
CA GLU A 419 18.70 -29.43 31.84
C GLU A 419 18.45 -30.93 31.65
N ASN A 420 19.21 -31.62 30.78
CA ASN A 420 19.09 -33.04 30.53
C ASN A 420 19.66 -33.89 31.66
N ASP A 421 20.77 -33.46 32.26
CA ASP A 421 21.42 -34.20 33.36
C ASP A 421 20.71 -34.00 34.70
N GLY A 422 19.81 -33.00 34.81
CA GLY A 422 19.03 -32.70 36.00
C GLY A 422 19.83 -32.13 37.17
N GLU A 423 21.11 -31.78 36.96
CA GLU A 423 21.96 -31.15 37.95
C GLU A 423 21.76 -29.64 37.99
N ILE A 424 21.24 -29.12 39.11
CA ILE A 424 21.09 -27.68 39.30
C ILE A 424 22.37 -27.11 39.88
N HIS A 425 23.11 -26.36 39.05
CA HIS A 425 24.28 -25.63 39.47
C HIS A 425 23.89 -24.22 39.96
N SER A 426 24.58 -23.71 41.00
CA SER A 426 24.37 -22.34 41.50
C SER A 426 24.63 -21.27 40.41
N GLU A 427 25.50 -21.57 39.47
CA GLU A 427 25.81 -20.76 38.32
C GLU A 427 24.62 -20.68 37.33
N TYR A 428 23.82 -21.77 37.22
CA TYR A 428 22.61 -21.76 36.41
C TYR A 428 21.53 -20.90 37.02
N GLU A 429 21.31 -20.96 38.35
CA GLU A 429 20.39 -20.08 39.05
C GLU A 429 20.82 -18.60 38.88
N THR A 430 22.10 -18.31 39.01
CA THR A 430 22.65 -16.96 38.76
C THR A 430 22.40 -16.49 37.32
N ARG A 431 22.50 -17.43 36.36
CA ARG A 431 22.22 -17.15 34.95
C ARG A 431 20.73 -16.84 34.72
N ILE A 432 19.83 -17.59 35.34
CA ILE A 432 18.39 -17.36 35.27
C ILE A 432 18.07 -15.96 35.78
N LEU A 433 18.56 -15.57 36.96
CA LEU A 433 18.33 -14.25 37.54
C LEU A 433 18.85 -13.12 36.63
N LYS A 434 20.01 -13.32 36.00
CA LYS A 434 20.55 -12.36 35.03
C LYS A 434 19.65 -12.22 33.80
N ASP A 435 19.18 -13.35 33.27
CA ASP A 435 18.38 -13.33 32.03
C ASP A 435 16.94 -12.89 32.28
N ILE A 436 16.40 -13.04 33.49
CA ILE A 436 15.17 -12.36 33.93
C ILE A 436 15.33 -10.84 33.80
N LYS A 437 16.42 -10.27 34.35
CA LYS A 437 16.70 -8.83 34.22
C LYS A 437 16.86 -8.38 32.77
N ASN A 438 17.58 -9.17 31.95
CA ASN A 438 17.73 -8.88 30.53
C ASN A 438 16.39 -8.87 29.80
N THR A 439 15.51 -9.85 30.10
CA THR A 439 14.19 -10.02 29.47
C THR A 439 13.21 -8.93 29.91
N LEU A 440 13.17 -8.63 31.21
CA LEU A 440 12.26 -7.63 31.78
C LEU A 440 12.80 -6.20 31.69
N LYS A 441 14.06 -6.03 31.29
CA LYS A 441 14.84 -4.78 31.25
C LYS A 441 15.14 -4.23 32.64
N GLU A 442 16.07 -3.27 32.73
CA GLU A 442 16.59 -2.76 34.00
C GLU A 442 15.51 -2.11 34.90
N GLU A 443 14.49 -1.50 34.28
CA GLU A 443 13.39 -0.82 34.99
C GLU A 443 12.19 -1.76 35.26
N GLY A 444 12.30 -3.03 34.87
CA GLY A 444 11.26 -4.03 35.04
C GLY A 444 11.25 -4.68 36.44
N GLY A 445 10.30 -5.62 36.62
CA GLY A 445 10.21 -6.45 37.83
C GLY A 445 11.33 -7.47 37.97
N ASP A 446 11.22 -8.30 39.00
CA ASP A 446 12.15 -9.37 39.34
C ASP A 446 11.73 -10.75 38.83
N GLY A 447 10.63 -10.85 38.07
CA GLY A 447 10.13 -12.08 37.51
C GLY A 447 9.26 -12.91 38.44
N HIS A 448 8.87 -12.40 39.61
CA HIS A 448 8.12 -13.14 40.62
C HIS A 448 6.72 -13.59 40.18
N THR A 449 6.16 -12.95 39.13
CA THR A 449 4.87 -13.34 38.58
C THR A 449 4.97 -14.44 37.53
N TYR A 450 6.18 -14.84 37.16
CA TYR A 450 6.45 -15.95 36.21
C TYR A 450 6.70 -17.25 36.95
N SER A 451 6.21 -18.36 36.41
CA SER A 451 6.50 -19.67 36.98
C SER A 451 8.00 -20.02 36.92
N PRO A 452 8.50 -20.95 37.73
CA PRO A 452 9.90 -21.40 37.63
C PRO A 452 10.29 -21.89 36.23
N GLU A 453 9.37 -22.52 35.50
CA GLU A 453 9.55 -22.98 34.14
C GLU A 453 9.66 -21.78 33.17
N GLN A 454 8.78 -20.80 33.30
CA GLN A 454 8.83 -19.55 32.54
C GLN A 454 10.11 -18.76 32.81
N GLN A 455 10.59 -18.72 34.06
CA GLN A 455 11.86 -18.07 34.42
C GLN A 455 13.06 -18.77 33.73
N LYS A 456 13.06 -20.09 33.64
CA LYS A 456 14.08 -20.86 32.88
C LYS A 456 14.02 -20.54 31.38
N LEU A 457 12.82 -20.40 30.82
CA LEU A 457 12.64 -20.01 29.42
C LEU A 457 13.24 -18.63 29.10
N MET A 458 13.36 -17.70 30.08
CA MET A 458 13.99 -16.40 29.85
C MET A 458 15.47 -16.49 29.45
N VAL A 459 16.14 -17.58 29.81
CA VAL A 459 17.52 -17.85 29.35
C VAL A 459 17.53 -18.14 27.84
N TRP A 460 16.58 -18.94 27.37
CA TRP A 460 16.41 -19.25 25.95
C TRP A 460 15.87 -18.04 25.18
N TYR A 461 14.96 -17.27 25.77
CA TYR A 461 14.46 -16.03 25.20
C TYR A 461 15.59 -15.02 24.95
N THR A 462 16.46 -14.80 25.96
CA THR A 462 17.63 -13.94 25.82
C THR A 462 18.55 -14.44 24.69
N TYR A 463 18.79 -15.75 24.60
CA TYR A 463 19.62 -16.31 23.56
C TYR A 463 19.03 -16.13 22.16
N PHE A 464 17.79 -16.51 21.95
CA PHE A 464 17.15 -16.52 20.63
C PHE A 464 16.76 -15.12 20.14
N PHE A 465 16.16 -14.31 21.01
CA PHE A 465 15.48 -13.09 20.58
C PHE A 465 16.20 -11.80 20.93
N LEU A 466 17.04 -11.79 21.98
CA LEU A 466 17.85 -10.61 22.29
C LEU A 466 19.26 -10.66 21.66
N ASN A 467 19.82 -11.85 21.44
CA ASN A 467 21.19 -11.98 20.94
C ASN A 467 21.29 -12.48 19.49
N ARG A 468 20.40 -13.35 19.03
CA ARG A 468 20.48 -13.96 17.69
C ARG A 468 19.64 -13.23 16.63
N GLY A 469 18.50 -12.66 17.02
CA GLY A 469 17.59 -11.93 16.15
C GLY A 469 16.25 -12.65 15.92
N LYS A 470 15.17 -11.91 16.08
CA LYS A 470 13.80 -12.42 16.06
C LYS A 470 13.38 -13.02 14.73
N PRO A 471 13.48 -12.31 13.57
CA PRO A 471 12.96 -12.82 12.30
C PRO A 471 13.58 -14.15 11.88
N SER A 472 14.92 -14.22 11.89
CA SER A 472 15.65 -15.42 11.46
C SER A 472 15.39 -16.62 12.36
N THR A 473 15.18 -16.40 13.65
CA THR A 473 14.88 -17.44 14.62
C THR A 473 13.52 -18.07 14.37
N HIS A 474 12.47 -17.25 14.16
CA HIS A 474 11.14 -17.74 13.85
C HIS A 474 11.08 -18.48 12.50
N ILE A 475 11.71 -17.91 11.46
CA ILE A 475 11.77 -18.55 10.15
C ILE A 475 12.44 -19.93 10.26
N ALA A 476 13.57 -20.03 10.97
CA ALA A 476 14.29 -21.30 11.13
C ALA A 476 13.47 -22.34 11.88
N ALA A 477 12.74 -21.95 12.92
CA ALA A 477 11.92 -22.87 13.72
C ALA A 477 10.65 -23.30 12.96
N LEU A 478 9.88 -22.34 12.44
CA LEU A 478 8.60 -22.62 11.81
C LEU A 478 8.74 -23.35 10.47
N SER A 479 9.88 -23.19 9.76
CA SER A 479 10.14 -23.93 8.52
C SER A 479 10.37 -25.43 8.69
N GLN A 480 10.56 -25.90 9.92
CA GLN A 480 10.72 -27.32 10.23
C GLN A 480 9.41 -28.05 10.46
N LEU A 481 8.30 -27.30 10.61
CA LEU A 481 6.99 -27.84 10.95
C LEU A 481 6.14 -28.02 9.70
N SER A 482 5.39 -29.12 9.66
CA SER A 482 4.29 -29.31 8.72
C SER A 482 3.07 -28.49 9.11
N ASP A 483 2.12 -28.33 8.18
CA ASP A 483 0.86 -27.63 8.46
C ASP A 483 0.05 -28.31 9.55
N GLU A 484 0.09 -29.64 9.65
CA GLU A 484 -0.56 -30.43 10.70
C GLU A 484 0.06 -30.12 12.07
N GLU A 485 1.40 -30.12 12.18
CA GLU A 485 2.09 -29.78 13.43
C GLU A 485 1.84 -28.34 13.85
N LEU A 486 1.77 -27.41 12.91
CA LEU A 486 1.38 -26.01 13.18
C LEU A 486 -0.05 -25.93 13.74
N LYS A 487 -1.03 -26.63 13.15
CA LYS A 487 -2.41 -26.68 13.62
C LYS A 487 -2.54 -27.24 15.03
N GLU A 488 -1.84 -28.32 15.33
CA GLU A 488 -1.88 -28.97 16.64
C GLU A 488 -1.23 -28.12 17.74
N ASN A 489 -0.29 -27.27 17.39
CA ASN A 489 0.51 -26.47 18.33
C ASN A 489 0.19 -24.97 18.28
N VAL A 490 -1.00 -24.58 17.79
CA VAL A 490 -1.42 -23.16 17.79
C VAL A 490 -1.51 -22.63 19.21
N PRO A 491 -0.82 -21.55 19.58
CA PRO A 491 -1.05 -20.89 20.85
C PRO A 491 -2.51 -20.49 21.04
N PRO A 492 -3.11 -20.69 22.23
CA PRO A 492 -4.56 -20.48 22.42
C PRO A 492 -5.06 -19.07 22.04
N VAL A 493 -4.26 -18.04 22.25
CA VAL A 493 -4.64 -16.67 21.87
C VAL A 493 -4.62 -16.49 20.35
N LEU A 494 -3.65 -17.08 19.64
CA LEU A 494 -3.60 -17.02 18.18
C LEU A 494 -4.74 -17.82 17.56
N GLN A 495 -5.13 -18.94 18.16
CA GLN A 495 -6.29 -19.69 17.71
C GLN A 495 -7.56 -18.83 17.77
N ARG A 496 -7.84 -18.17 18.90
CA ARG A 496 -9.01 -17.29 19.05
C ARG A 496 -8.95 -16.08 18.11
N LEU A 497 -7.76 -15.52 17.89
CA LEU A 497 -7.56 -14.44 16.94
C LEU A 497 -7.90 -14.89 15.51
N ILE A 498 -7.39 -16.06 15.09
CA ILE A 498 -7.65 -16.62 13.75
C ILE A 498 -9.14 -16.96 13.58
N GLU A 499 -9.78 -17.55 14.59
CA GLU A 499 -11.22 -17.82 14.58
C GLU A 499 -12.03 -16.53 14.45
N THR A 500 -11.66 -15.48 15.19
CA THR A 500 -12.30 -14.15 15.09
C THR A 500 -12.12 -13.56 13.70
N ALA A 501 -10.93 -13.67 13.13
CA ALA A 501 -10.63 -13.21 11.78
C ALA A 501 -11.49 -13.92 10.71
N ASP A 502 -11.63 -15.23 10.82
CA ASP A 502 -12.46 -16.05 9.93
C ASP A 502 -13.96 -15.66 10.02
N HIS A 503 -14.47 -15.44 11.23
CA HIS A 503 -15.84 -14.95 11.45
C HIS A 503 -16.08 -13.60 10.78
N ILE A 504 -15.16 -12.63 10.95
CA ILE A 504 -15.26 -11.31 10.32
C ILE A 504 -15.27 -11.44 8.79
N LEU A 505 -14.39 -12.26 8.22
CA LEU A 505 -14.30 -12.47 6.77
C LEU A 505 -15.56 -13.13 6.18
N LYS A 506 -16.20 -14.01 6.92
CA LYS A 506 -17.47 -14.66 6.53
C LYS A 506 -18.67 -13.71 6.62
N GLY A 507 -18.51 -12.55 7.26
CA GLY A 507 -19.58 -11.57 7.43
C GLY A 507 -20.54 -11.92 8.56
N ASP A 508 -20.17 -12.81 9.45
CA ASP A 508 -20.92 -13.07 10.67
C ASP A 508 -20.81 -11.83 11.56
N LYS A 509 -21.95 -11.19 11.83
CA LYS A 509 -21.99 -10.01 12.71
C LYS A 509 -21.51 -10.45 14.09
N ASN A 510 -20.36 -9.95 14.53
CA ASN A 510 -20.04 -9.97 15.94
C ASN A 510 -21.13 -9.17 16.65
N GLU A 511 -21.99 -9.83 17.42
CA GLU A 511 -23.10 -9.21 18.16
C GLU A 511 -22.63 -8.13 19.16
N ASN A 512 -21.32 -7.95 19.30
CA ASN A 512 -20.66 -7.07 20.26
C ASN A 512 -20.08 -5.77 19.69
N CYS A 513 -20.10 -5.56 18.37
CA CYS A 513 -19.81 -4.24 17.78
C CYS A 513 -21.12 -3.42 17.80
N ALA A 514 -21.51 -2.96 18.99
CA ALA A 514 -22.56 -1.98 19.13
C ALA A 514 -22.07 -0.63 18.56
N SER A 515 -22.79 -0.16 17.57
CA SER A 515 -22.78 1.18 16.99
C SER A 515 -22.91 2.28 18.04
#